data_8af4f1a12ce85fad374035f60969c799
#
_entry.id   8af4f1a12ce85fad374035f60969c799
#
_cell.length_a   1.000
_cell.length_b   1.000
_cell.length_c   1.000
_cell.angle_alpha   90.00
_cell.angle_beta   90.00
_cell.angle_gamma   90.00
#
_symmetry.space_group_name_H-M   'P 1'
#
loop_
_entity.id
_entity.type
_entity.pdbx_description
1 polymer ?
#
loop_
_entity_poly.entity_id
_entity_poly.type
_entity_poly.pdbx_seq_one_letter_code
_entity_poly.pdbx_strand_id
1 'polypeptide(L)'
;AIERRAVGEAAKYAGARKVFLVEKPFAAALGCGLPVFEPNGCMVVDIGGGTTDVAVVSLGGVVISHSIRVGGVKMDEAIINYIKREFNIMIGDRTAEEVKLDLGSALPLHGERRARIRGRDMVTNLPQTTEITSTQIYEAIQEPCQAILRAIKWVLERTPPELAADVMHHGIYLTGGGSLLYGMDQMIASELGIPVLLSKEPTDCAALGLGNIIENYDLLQHLGRTSFLHEF
;
A
#
# COMPACT_ATOMS: atom_id res chain seq x y z
N ALA A 1 4.88 14.08 16.30
CA ALA A 1 4.50 14.17 17.74
C ALA A 1 3.10 14.75 17.92
N ILE A 2 2.78 15.93 17.33
CA ILE A 2 1.48 16.63 17.52
C ILE A 2 0.30 15.79 16.99
N GLU A 3 0.42 15.24 15.79
CA GLU A 3 -0.64 14.44 15.17
C GLU A 3 -0.94 13.14 15.96
N ARG A 4 0.10 12.44 16.42
CA ARG A 4 -0.05 11.24 17.28
C ARG A 4 -0.82 11.58 18.57
N ARG A 5 -0.49 12.70 19.19
CA ARG A 5 -1.18 13.18 20.39
C ARG A 5 -2.65 13.52 20.11
N ALA A 6 -2.94 14.23 19.01
CA ALA A 6 -4.29 14.58 18.63
C ALA A 6 -5.19 13.33 18.42
N VAL A 7 -4.67 12.29 17.78
CA VAL A 7 -5.39 11.02 17.60
C VAL A 7 -5.67 10.35 18.95
N GLY A 8 -4.67 10.28 19.86
CA GLY A 8 -4.85 9.71 21.20
C GLY A 8 -5.87 10.47 22.03
N GLU A 9 -5.81 11.81 22.03
CA GLU A 9 -6.76 12.68 22.71
C GLU A 9 -8.19 12.52 22.14
N ALA A 10 -8.34 12.48 20.82
CA ALA A 10 -9.65 12.28 20.18
C ALA A 10 -10.28 10.94 20.58
N ALA A 11 -9.51 9.86 20.63
CA ALA A 11 -10.00 8.56 21.08
C ALA A 11 -10.42 8.56 22.55
N LYS A 12 -9.65 9.22 23.43
CA LYS A 12 -10.04 9.41 24.85
C LYS A 12 -11.31 10.24 25.00
N TYR A 13 -11.43 11.31 24.23
CA TYR A 13 -12.65 12.12 24.17
C TYR A 13 -13.87 11.33 23.73
N ALA A 14 -13.70 10.36 22.82
CA ALA A 14 -14.75 9.45 22.40
C ALA A 14 -15.09 8.36 23.44
N GLY A 15 -14.43 8.36 24.62
CA GLY A 15 -14.73 7.49 25.74
C GLY A 15 -13.83 6.25 25.86
N ALA A 16 -12.72 6.16 25.10
CA ALA A 16 -11.77 5.08 25.24
C ALA A 16 -11.06 5.14 26.61
N ARG A 17 -11.04 4.01 27.33
CA ARG A 17 -10.35 3.90 28.65
C ARG A 17 -8.84 3.88 28.50
N LYS A 18 -8.34 3.15 27.49
CA LYS A 18 -6.93 3.07 27.12
C LYS A 18 -6.79 3.27 25.63
N VAL A 19 -5.75 3.95 25.21
CA VAL A 19 -5.45 4.21 23.80
C VAL A 19 -4.00 3.83 23.56
N PHE A 20 -3.78 2.97 22.59
CA PHE A 20 -2.46 2.57 22.10
C PHE A 20 -2.34 2.92 20.64
N LEU A 21 -1.21 3.48 20.26
CA LEU A 21 -0.84 3.68 18.87
C LEU A 21 0.11 2.58 18.43
N VAL A 22 -0.18 1.96 17.30
CA VAL A 22 0.64 0.94 16.65
C VAL A 22 1.05 1.45 15.29
N GLU A 23 2.29 1.23 14.90
CA GLU A 23 2.72 1.57 13.55
C GLU A 23 1.99 0.68 12.53
N LYS A 24 1.36 1.32 11.53
CA LYS A 24 0.53 0.64 10.54
C LYS A 24 1.23 -0.55 9.86
N PRO A 25 2.50 -0.43 9.40
CA PRO A 25 3.18 -1.58 8.78
C PRO A 25 3.43 -2.74 9.75
N PHE A 26 3.62 -2.48 11.06
CA PHE A 26 3.72 -3.54 12.05
C PHE A 26 2.37 -4.28 12.21
N ALA A 27 1.27 -3.53 12.33
CA ALA A 27 -0.06 -4.12 12.36
C ALA A 27 -0.34 -4.94 11.08
N ALA A 28 0.01 -4.41 9.90
CA ALA A 28 -0.16 -5.12 8.64
C ALA A 28 0.66 -6.42 8.59
N ALA A 29 1.93 -6.40 9.02
CA ALA A 29 2.77 -7.58 9.09
C ALA A 29 2.17 -8.65 10.00
N LEU A 30 1.68 -8.26 11.17
CA LEU A 30 1.02 -9.17 12.11
C LEU A 30 -0.28 -9.75 11.52
N GLY A 31 -1.09 -8.92 10.85
CA GLY A 31 -2.31 -9.37 10.18
C GLY A 31 -2.08 -10.27 8.98
N CYS A 32 -0.94 -10.15 8.31
CA CYS A 32 -0.48 -11.10 7.29
C CYS A 32 -0.01 -12.45 7.89
N GLY A 33 0.06 -12.58 9.22
CA GLY A 33 0.55 -13.78 9.91
C GLY A 33 2.06 -13.94 9.87
N LEU A 34 2.81 -12.84 9.69
CA LEU A 34 4.26 -12.89 9.69
C LEU A 34 4.81 -13.11 11.11
N PRO A 35 5.96 -13.82 11.25
CA PRO A 35 6.55 -14.12 12.55
C PRO A 35 7.30 -12.90 13.10
N VAL A 36 6.58 -11.79 13.32
CA VAL A 36 7.14 -10.47 13.68
C VAL A 36 7.90 -10.45 15.01
N PHE A 37 7.71 -11.44 15.87
CA PHE A 37 8.40 -11.56 17.16
C PHE A 37 9.67 -12.43 17.11
N GLU A 38 9.94 -13.05 15.98
CA GLU A 38 11.15 -13.85 15.78
C GLU A 38 12.34 -12.97 15.35
N PRO A 39 13.58 -13.47 15.49
CA PRO A 39 14.78 -12.73 15.10
C PRO A 39 15.02 -12.73 13.58
N ASN A 40 13.97 -12.85 12.79
CA ASN A 40 14.03 -12.87 11.33
C ASN A 40 13.53 -11.54 10.75
N GLY A 41 14.14 -11.08 9.66
CA GLY A 41 13.69 -9.91 8.93
C GLY A 41 12.42 -10.22 8.12
N CYS A 42 11.29 -9.57 8.47
CA CYS A 42 10.04 -9.65 7.72
C CYS A 42 9.79 -8.31 7.02
N MET A 43 9.71 -8.31 5.69
CA MET A 43 9.39 -7.11 4.94
C MET A 43 7.94 -7.08 4.52
N VAL A 44 7.26 -5.97 4.85
CA VAL A 44 5.88 -5.71 4.45
C VAL A 44 5.80 -4.41 3.67
N VAL A 45 4.96 -4.41 2.64
CA VAL A 45 4.63 -3.24 1.79
C VAL A 45 3.12 -3.11 1.76
N ASP A 46 2.62 -2.09 2.45
CA ASP A 46 1.19 -1.78 2.49
C ASP A 46 0.89 -0.64 1.50
N ILE A 47 0.29 -0.98 0.36
CA ILE A 47 -0.10 -0.05 -0.69
C ILE A 47 -1.57 0.32 -0.48
N GLY A 48 -1.80 1.42 0.25
CA GLY A 48 -3.14 1.93 0.51
C GLY A 48 -3.68 2.85 -0.59
N GLY A 49 -4.80 3.50 -0.30
CA GLY A 49 -5.36 4.54 -1.19
C GLY A 49 -4.49 5.79 -1.25
N GLY A 50 -4.10 6.35 -0.09
CA GLY A 50 -3.33 7.61 0.00
C GLY A 50 -1.84 7.45 0.19
N THR A 51 -1.39 6.36 0.79
CA THR A 51 0.01 6.12 1.15
C THR A 51 0.45 4.71 0.77
N THR A 52 1.77 4.57 0.59
CA THR A 52 2.45 3.28 0.61
C THR A 52 3.43 3.30 1.78
N ASP A 53 3.28 2.33 2.67
CA ASP A 53 4.09 2.16 3.86
C ASP A 53 4.94 0.89 3.70
N VAL A 54 6.26 1.06 3.72
CA VAL A 54 7.23 -0.03 3.55
C VAL A 54 7.99 -0.18 4.85
N ALA A 55 8.11 -1.39 5.39
CA ALA A 55 8.88 -1.62 6.61
C ALA A 55 9.52 -3.00 6.65
N VAL A 56 10.64 -3.09 7.34
CA VAL A 56 11.23 -4.35 7.83
C VAL A 56 10.99 -4.42 9.33
N VAL A 57 10.41 -5.54 9.75
CA VAL A 57 10.03 -5.83 11.14
C VAL A 57 10.83 -7.03 11.63
N SER A 58 11.30 -6.99 12.87
CA SER A 58 11.98 -8.09 13.54
C SER A 58 11.89 -7.93 15.06
N LEU A 59 11.91 -9.02 15.81
CA LEU A 59 11.92 -9.02 17.28
C LEU A 59 10.85 -8.13 17.93
N GLY A 60 9.67 -8.05 17.34
CA GLY A 60 8.54 -7.27 17.86
C GLY A 60 8.66 -5.76 17.65
N GLY A 61 9.52 -5.30 16.74
CA GLY A 61 9.68 -3.88 16.43
C GLY A 61 9.90 -3.59 14.96
N VAL A 62 9.66 -2.35 14.56
CA VAL A 62 10.00 -1.85 13.23
C VAL A 62 11.47 -1.48 13.23
N VAL A 63 12.28 -2.16 12.41
CA VAL A 63 13.71 -1.92 12.28
C VAL A 63 13.98 -0.71 11.41
N ILE A 64 13.30 -0.65 10.26
CA ILE A 64 13.34 0.46 9.33
C ILE A 64 11.99 0.58 8.65
N SER A 65 11.55 1.81 8.40
CA SER A 65 10.33 2.08 7.64
C SER A 65 10.47 3.32 6.78
N HIS A 66 9.69 3.34 5.71
CA HIS A 66 9.54 4.49 4.83
C HIS A 66 8.11 4.58 4.35
N SER A 67 7.53 5.78 4.47
CA SER A 67 6.16 6.07 4.01
C SER A 67 6.20 7.14 2.93
N ILE A 68 5.50 6.89 1.84
CA ILE A 68 5.32 7.84 0.75
C ILE A 68 3.85 8.14 0.53
N ARG A 69 3.53 9.37 0.11
CA ARG A 69 2.16 9.80 -0.22
C ARG A 69 1.80 9.43 -1.66
N VAL A 70 1.99 8.17 -1.99
CA VAL A 70 1.64 7.55 -3.27
C VAL A 70 0.90 6.27 -2.97
N GLY A 71 -0.27 6.09 -3.58
CA GLY A 71 -1.14 4.92 -3.47
C GLY A 71 -2.19 4.95 -4.57
N GLY A 72 -3.32 4.28 -4.37
CA GLY A 72 -4.38 4.15 -5.36
C GLY A 72 -4.91 5.49 -5.88
N VAL A 73 -5.04 6.49 -5.02
CA VAL A 73 -5.52 7.85 -5.40
C VAL A 73 -4.54 8.54 -6.35
N LYS A 74 -3.22 8.35 -6.15
CA LYS A 74 -2.24 8.92 -7.08
C LYS A 74 -2.26 8.25 -8.45
N MET A 75 -2.63 6.98 -8.51
CA MET A 75 -2.87 6.29 -9.78
C MET A 75 -4.13 6.85 -10.46
N ASP A 76 -5.20 7.12 -9.72
CA ASP A 76 -6.43 7.74 -10.26
C ASP A 76 -6.15 9.15 -10.79
N GLU A 77 -5.43 9.98 -10.04
CA GLU A 77 -4.99 11.31 -10.48
C GLU A 77 -4.14 11.23 -11.77
N ALA A 78 -3.25 10.23 -11.88
CA ALA A 78 -2.44 10.03 -13.08
C ALA A 78 -3.30 9.67 -14.29
N ILE A 79 -4.32 8.82 -14.12
CA ILE A 79 -5.30 8.48 -15.17
C ILE A 79 -6.09 9.72 -15.59
N ILE A 80 -6.61 10.50 -14.63
CA ILE A 80 -7.35 11.75 -14.92
C ILE A 80 -6.47 12.69 -15.76
N ASN A 81 -5.23 12.88 -15.34
CA ASN A 81 -4.30 13.78 -16.03
C ASN A 81 -3.94 13.26 -17.42
N TYR A 82 -3.76 11.96 -17.60
CA TYR A 82 -3.52 11.33 -18.89
C TYR A 82 -4.70 11.56 -19.84
N ILE A 83 -5.92 11.24 -19.41
CA ILE A 83 -7.14 11.38 -20.21
C ILE A 83 -7.38 12.86 -20.57
N LYS A 84 -7.15 13.76 -19.62
CA LYS A 84 -7.24 15.20 -19.86
C LYS A 84 -6.26 15.67 -20.94
N ARG A 85 -5.02 15.18 -20.90
CA ARG A 85 -3.96 15.59 -21.83
C ARG A 85 -4.16 15.02 -23.24
N GLU A 86 -4.48 13.73 -23.33
CA GLU A 86 -4.54 13.01 -24.62
C GLU A 86 -5.87 13.19 -25.34
N PHE A 87 -6.98 13.33 -24.59
CA PHE A 87 -8.32 13.36 -25.19
C PHE A 87 -9.05 14.69 -24.98
N ASN A 88 -8.51 15.63 -24.22
CA ASN A 88 -9.20 16.86 -23.79
C ASN A 88 -10.52 16.61 -23.07
N ILE A 89 -10.64 15.47 -22.37
CA ILE A 89 -11.84 15.09 -21.63
C ILE A 89 -11.53 15.16 -20.13
N MET A 90 -12.46 15.76 -19.40
CA MET A 90 -12.42 15.76 -17.93
C MET A 90 -13.31 14.61 -17.42
N ILE A 91 -12.73 13.72 -16.61
CA ILE A 91 -13.43 12.67 -15.88
C ILE A 91 -13.31 12.92 -14.38
N GLY A 92 -14.21 12.33 -13.59
CA GLY A 92 -14.17 12.39 -12.13
C GLY A 92 -13.38 11.23 -11.52
N ASP A 93 -13.06 11.35 -10.21
CA ASP A 93 -12.28 10.38 -9.44
C ASP A 93 -12.88 8.98 -9.51
N ARG A 94 -14.21 8.84 -9.38
CA ARG A 94 -14.90 7.56 -9.47
C ARG A 94 -14.69 6.87 -10.82
N THR A 95 -14.76 7.62 -11.91
CA THR A 95 -14.53 7.07 -13.26
C THR A 95 -13.09 6.64 -13.42
N ALA A 96 -12.14 7.39 -12.87
CA ALA A 96 -10.73 7.04 -12.91
C ALA A 96 -10.45 5.75 -12.11
N GLU A 97 -11.05 5.60 -10.94
CA GLU A 97 -10.95 4.38 -10.14
C GLU A 97 -11.57 3.17 -10.87
N GLU A 98 -12.76 3.32 -11.45
CA GLU A 98 -13.39 2.27 -12.26
C GLU A 98 -12.48 1.84 -13.43
N VAL A 99 -11.86 2.79 -14.11
CA VAL A 99 -10.89 2.55 -15.20
C VAL A 99 -9.63 1.84 -14.68
N LYS A 100 -9.08 2.26 -13.55
CA LYS A 100 -7.92 1.61 -12.91
C LYS A 100 -8.24 0.16 -12.58
N LEU A 101 -9.39 -0.12 -12.00
CA LEU A 101 -9.82 -1.48 -11.63
C LEU A 101 -10.06 -2.37 -12.84
N ASP A 102 -10.57 -1.81 -13.94
CA ASP A 102 -10.86 -2.57 -15.16
C ASP A 102 -9.65 -2.75 -16.08
N LEU A 103 -8.87 -1.70 -16.33
CA LEU A 103 -7.80 -1.68 -17.31
C LEU A 103 -6.39 -1.55 -16.73
N GLY A 104 -6.27 -1.21 -15.43
CA GLY A 104 -4.98 -0.92 -14.79
C GLY A 104 -4.09 -2.15 -14.69
N SER A 105 -2.81 -1.94 -14.97
CA SER A 105 -1.78 -2.96 -14.85
C SER A 105 -0.43 -2.31 -14.55
N ALA A 106 0.34 -2.92 -13.64
CA ALA A 106 1.72 -2.51 -13.37
C ALA A 106 2.72 -3.03 -14.43
N LEU A 107 2.28 -3.98 -15.28
CA LEU A 107 3.07 -4.57 -16.37
C LEU A 107 2.29 -4.48 -17.70
N PRO A 108 3.00 -4.50 -18.84
CA PRO A 108 2.34 -4.60 -20.15
C PRO A 108 1.47 -5.87 -20.23
N LEU A 109 0.24 -5.71 -20.68
CA LEU A 109 -0.68 -6.84 -20.84
C LEU A 109 -0.43 -7.59 -22.17
N HIS A 110 -0.56 -8.92 -22.15
CA HIS A 110 -0.64 -9.72 -23.36
C HIS A 110 -2.06 -9.59 -23.96
N GLY A 111 -2.21 -8.68 -24.90
CA GLY A 111 -3.50 -8.35 -25.52
C GLY A 111 -4.09 -7.06 -24.96
N GLU A 112 -4.55 -6.22 -25.89
CA GLU A 112 -5.11 -4.93 -25.55
C GLU A 112 -6.58 -5.03 -25.16
N ARG A 113 -6.90 -4.61 -23.93
CA ARG A 113 -8.28 -4.45 -23.46
C ARG A 113 -8.74 -3.03 -23.74
N ARG A 114 -10.06 -2.85 -23.94
CA ARG A 114 -10.66 -1.55 -24.25
C ARG A 114 -11.88 -1.30 -23.39
N ALA A 115 -12.08 -0.05 -23.00
CA ALA A 115 -13.25 0.41 -22.30
C ALA A 115 -13.74 1.75 -22.84
N ARG A 116 -15.04 2.00 -22.72
CA ARG A 116 -15.62 3.30 -23.06
C ARG A 116 -15.83 4.10 -21.80
N ILE A 117 -15.29 5.31 -21.77
CA ILE A 117 -15.46 6.26 -20.68
C ILE A 117 -16.29 7.45 -21.13
N ARG A 118 -17.00 8.03 -20.16
CA ARG A 118 -17.76 9.26 -20.36
C ARG A 118 -17.15 10.37 -19.52
N GLY A 119 -17.01 11.53 -20.13
CA GLY A 119 -16.54 12.72 -19.47
C GLY A 119 -17.11 13.98 -20.11
N ARG A 120 -16.57 15.12 -19.74
CA ARG A 120 -16.91 16.41 -20.31
C ARG A 120 -15.76 16.87 -21.21
N ASP A 121 -16.06 17.13 -22.47
CA ASP A 121 -15.13 17.77 -23.40
C ASP A 121 -14.76 19.17 -22.86
N MET A 122 -13.47 19.47 -22.82
CA MET A 122 -12.98 20.73 -22.21
C MET A 122 -13.09 21.93 -23.14
N VAL A 123 -13.33 21.73 -24.44
CA VAL A 123 -13.50 22.80 -25.42
C VAL A 123 -14.96 23.18 -25.55
N THR A 124 -15.83 22.19 -25.76
CA THR A 124 -17.26 22.39 -25.99
C THR A 124 -18.08 22.41 -24.69
N ASN A 125 -17.54 21.93 -23.58
CA ASN A 125 -18.22 21.69 -22.32
C ASN A 125 -19.39 20.69 -22.38
N LEU A 126 -19.52 19.93 -23.47
CA LEU A 126 -20.56 18.94 -23.65
C LEU A 126 -20.11 17.54 -23.19
N PRO A 127 -21.07 16.67 -22.80
CA PRO A 127 -20.75 15.26 -22.54
C PRO A 127 -20.16 14.59 -23.78
N GLN A 128 -19.08 13.87 -23.59
CA GLN A 128 -18.40 13.11 -24.63
C GLN A 128 -18.08 11.70 -24.15
N THR A 129 -18.13 10.74 -25.07
CA THR A 129 -17.71 9.37 -24.85
C THR A 129 -16.48 9.08 -25.70
N THR A 130 -15.44 8.49 -25.10
CA THR A 130 -14.24 8.04 -25.82
C THR A 130 -13.90 6.60 -25.46
N GLU A 131 -13.13 5.96 -26.31
CA GLU A 131 -12.55 4.63 -26.06
C GLU A 131 -11.12 4.81 -25.58
N ILE A 132 -10.77 4.05 -24.53
CA ILE A 132 -9.42 3.99 -23.95
C ILE A 132 -8.95 2.56 -23.89
N THR A 133 -7.62 2.37 -23.87
CA THR A 133 -7.00 1.04 -23.90
C THR A 133 -6.18 0.78 -22.65
N SER A 134 -5.99 -0.52 -22.34
CA SER A 134 -5.15 -0.94 -21.22
C SER A 134 -3.69 -0.49 -21.37
N THR A 135 -3.18 -0.37 -22.60
CA THR A 135 -1.83 0.17 -22.86
C THR A 135 -1.73 1.61 -22.41
N GLN A 136 -2.73 2.44 -22.71
CA GLN A 136 -2.77 3.85 -22.31
C GLN A 136 -2.85 4.00 -20.78
N ILE A 137 -3.63 3.15 -20.12
CA ILE A 137 -3.74 3.19 -18.65
C ILE A 137 -2.44 2.70 -18.00
N TYR A 138 -1.81 1.65 -18.55
CA TYR A 138 -0.48 1.22 -18.11
C TYR A 138 0.52 2.38 -18.20
N GLU A 139 0.58 3.10 -19.32
CA GLU A 139 1.46 4.28 -19.47
C GLU A 139 1.16 5.37 -18.45
N ALA A 140 -0.14 5.64 -18.21
CA ALA A 140 -0.57 6.67 -17.27
C ALA A 140 -0.09 6.44 -15.84
N ILE A 141 -0.13 5.19 -15.35
CA ILE A 141 0.16 4.86 -13.95
C ILE A 141 1.61 4.44 -13.69
N GLN A 142 2.49 4.48 -14.70
CA GLN A 142 3.89 4.07 -14.54
C GLN A 142 4.63 4.86 -13.45
N GLU A 143 4.44 6.18 -13.42
CA GLU A 143 5.15 7.02 -12.44
C GLU A 143 4.77 6.67 -10.98
N PRO A 144 3.49 6.56 -10.59
CA PRO A 144 3.12 6.05 -9.27
C PRO A 144 3.69 4.64 -8.96
N CYS A 145 3.65 3.70 -9.89
CA CYS A 145 4.20 2.36 -9.71
C CYS A 145 5.71 2.40 -9.45
N GLN A 146 6.44 3.19 -10.23
CA GLN A 146 7.89 3.37 -10.07
C GLN A 146 8.24 4.10 -8.76
N ALA A 147 7.38 5.01 -8.29
CA ALA A 147 7.58 5.65 -6.99
C ALA A 147 7.48 4.65 -5.84
N ILE A 148 6.53 3.70 -5.91
CA ILE A 148 6.41 2.61 -4.95
C ILE A 148 7.67 1.73 -4.99
N LEU A 149 8.12 1.32 -6.16
CA LEU A 149 9.34 0.52 -6.31
C LEU A 149 10.58 1.22 -5.72
N ARG A 150 10.73 2.52 -5.95
CA ARG A 150 11.82 3.32 -5.35
C ARG A 150 11.76 3.33 -3.82
N ALA A 151 10.55 3.41 -3.24
CA ALA A 151 10.39 3.36 -1.79
C ALA A 151 10.81 1.99 -1.20
N ILE A 152 10.50 0.90 -1.91
CA ILE A 152 10.92 -0.45 -1.51
C ILE A 152 12.45 -0.57 -1.58
N LYS A 153 13.06 -0.15 -2.69
CA LYS A 153 14.52 -0.13 -2.86
C LYS A 153 15.20 0.68 -1.75
N TRP A 154 14.66 1.84 -1.41
CA TRP A 154 15.18 2.70 -0.35
C TRP A 154 15.23 2.02 1.02
N VAL A 155 14.21 1.23 1.38
CA VAL A 155 14.17 0.47 2.63
C VAL A 155 15.18 -0.69 2.59
N LEU A 156 15.22 -1.45 1.50
CA LEU A 156 16.16 -2.57 1.35
C LEU A 156 17.62 -2.12 1.47
N GLU A 157 17.98 -1.02 0.82
CA GLU A 157 19.34 -0.46 0.86
C GLU A 157 19.80 -0.06 2.27
N ARG A 158 18.85 0.20 3.18
CA ARG A 158 19.11 0.64 4.56
C ARG A 158 18.84 -0.43 5.61
N THR A 159 18.36 -1.57 5.16
CA THR A 159 18.15 -2.74 6.02
C THR A 159 19.49 -3.35 6.41
N PRO A 160 19.71 -3.72 7.68
CA PRO A 160 20.90 -4.46 8.10
C PRO A 160 21.11 -5.72 7.25
N PRO A 161 22.37 -6.06 6.91
CA PRO A 161 22.66 -7.14 5.96
C PRO A 161 22.03 -8.49 6.31
N GLU A 162 21.98 -8.85 7.59
CA GLU A 162 21.42 -10.10 8.08
C GLU A 162 19.90 -10.15 7.82
N LEU A 163 19.19 -9.06 8.13
CA LEU A 163 17.75 -8.96 7.89
C LEU A 163 17.42 -8.82 6.40
N ALA A 164 18.30 -8.19 5.61
CA ALA A 164 18.15 -8.14 4.16
C ALA A 164 18.29 -9.54 3.53
N ALA A 165 19.20 -10.38 4.04
CA ALA A 165 19.32 -11.77 3.64
C ALA A 165 18.05 -12.58 3.96
N ASP A 166 17.43 -12.35 5.13
CA ASP A 166 16.15 -12.95 5.48
C ASP A 166 15.05 -12.55 4.49
N VAL A 167 14.94 -11.24 4.15
CA VAL A 167 13.99 -10.75 3.17
C VAL A 167 14.20 -11.37 1.78
N MET A 168 15.44 -11.54 1.35
CA MET A 168 15.76 -12.21 0.08
C MET A 168 15.28 -13.66 0.07
N HIS A 169 15.31 -14.35 1.22
CA HIS A 169 14.91 -15.74 1.35
C HIS A 169 13.40 -15.91 1.55
N HIS A 170 12.78 -15.12 2.43
CA HIS A 170 11.37 -15.22 2.78
C HIS A 170 10.44 -14.40 1.88
N GLY A 171 11.01 -13.42 1.16
CA GLY A 171 10.27 -12.55 0.25
C GLY A 171 9.69 -11.30 0.89
N ILE A 172 9.03 -10.51 0.03
CA ILE A 172 8.33 -9.26 0.38
C ILE A 172 6.84 -9.55 0.41
N TYR A 173 6.17 -9.16 1.48
CA TYR A 173 4.72 -9.33 1.63
C TYR A 173 3.98 -8.05 1.24
N LEU A 174 3.11 -8.17 0.23
CA LEU A 174 2.25 -7.07 -0.23
C LEU A 174 0.89 -7.11 0.46
N THR A 175 0.42 -5.96 0.88
CA THR A 175 -0.88 -5.73 1.48
C THR A 175 -1.44 -4.36 1.06
N GLY A 176 -2.65 -4.04 1.50
CA GLY A 176 -3.37 -2.84 1.07
C GLY A 176 -4.07 -3.03 -0.29
N GLY A 177 -5.13 -2.25 -0.53
CA GLY A 177 -5.93 -2.36 -1.76
C GLY A 177 -5.17 -2.09 -3.05
N GLY A 178 -4.13 -1.24 -3.01
CA GLY A 178 -3.28 -0.95 -4.17
C GLY A 178 -2.40 -2.13 -4.60
N SER A 179 -2.15 -3.09 -3.70
CA SER A 179 -1.41 -4.33 -4.03
C SER A 179 -2.18 -5.25 -4.97
N LEU A 180 -3.51 -5.06 -5.09
CA LEU A 180 -4.38 -5.81 -6.00
C LEU A 180 -4.29 -5.33 -7.46
N LEU A 181 -3.55 -4.24 -7.73
CA LEU A 181 -3.31 -3.83 -9.11
C LEU A 181 -2.61 -4.97 -9.86
N TYR A 182 -3.17 -5.35 -11.00
CA TYR A 182 -2.64 -6.47 -11.78
C TYR A 182 -1.15 -6.31 -12.09
N GLY A 183 -0.36 -7.36 -11.80
CA GLY A 183 1.07 -7.40 -12.06
C GLY A 183 1.95 -6.58 -11.11
N MET A 184 1.40 -6.00 -10.02
CA MET A 184 2.18 -5.24 -9.04
C MET A 184 3.23 -6.12 -8.36
N ASP A 185 2.85 -7.32 -7.94
CA ASP A 185 3.72 -8.34 -7.37
C ASP A 185 4.83 -8.77 -8.33
N GLN A 186 4.45 -9.03 -9.57
CA GLN A 186 5.38 -9.47 -10.62
C GLN A 186 6.35 -8.36 -11.04
N MET A 187 5.88 -7.10 -11.13
CA MET A 187 6.73 -5.95 -11.39
C MET A 187 7.80 -5.80 -10.30
N ILE A 188 7.40 -5.84 -9.03
CA ILE A 188 8.33 -5.70 -7.91
C ILE A 188 9.31 -6.89 -7.89
N ALA A 189 8.81 -8.12 -8.06
CA ALA A 189 9.65 -9.32 -8.07
C ALA A 189 10.68 -9.30 -9.18
N SER A 190 10.29 -8.91 -10.41
CA SER A 190 11.19 -8.85 -11.56
C SER A 190 12.28 -7.79 -11.42
N GLU A 191 11.95 -6.65 -10.81
CA GLU A 191 12.86 -5.52 -10.63
C GLU A 191 13.85 -5.69 -9.48
N LEU A 192 13.47 -6.47 -8.46
CA LEU A 192 14.30 -6.67 -7.27
C LEU A 192 15.00 -8.03 -7.24
N GLY A 193 14.52 -9.01 -8.01
CA GLY A 193 14.99 -10.39 -7.93
C GLY A 193 14.65 -11.07 -6.61
N ILE A 194 13.62 -10.59 -5.90
CA ILE A 194 13.16 -11.09 -4.60
C ILE A 194 11.75 -11.63 -4.76
N PRO A 195 11.40 -12.80 -4.18
CA PRO A 195 10.03 -13.29 -4.18
C PRO A 195 9.06 -12.26 -3.56
N VAL A 196 7.89 -12.10 -4.17
CA VAL A 196 6.84 -11.20 -3.69
C VAL A 196 5.57 -12.00 -3.48
N LEU A 197 4.98 -11.87 -2.31
CA LEU A 197 3.84 -12.63 -1.86
C LEU A 197 2.67 -11.68 -1.57
N LEU A 198 1.55 -11.88 -2.22
CA LEU A 198 0.33 -11.13 -1.92
C LEU A 198 -0.36 -11.78 -0.71
N SER A 199 -0.76 -10.96 0.27
CA SER A 199 -1.52 -11.47 1.42
C SER A 199 -2.89 -11.99 0.99
N LYS A 200 -3.50 -12.87 1.79
CA LYS A 200 -4.82 -13.46 1.45
C LYS A 200 -5.95 -12.41 1.48
N GLU A 201 -5.89 -11.48 2.41
CA GLU A 201 -6.87 -10.41 2.62
C GLU A 201 -6.15 -9.06 2.66
N PRO A 202 -5.65 -8.57 1.52
CA PRO A 202 -4.73 -7.42 1.50
C PRO A 202 -5.35 -6.15 2.09
N THR A 203 -6.65 -5.93 1.89
CA THR A 203 -7.37 -4.75 2.40
C THR A 203 -7.51 -4.72 3.91
N ASP A 204 -7.47 -5.90 4.56
CA ASP A 204 -7.87 -6.06 5.96
C ASP A 204 -6.69 -6.34 6.90
N CYS A 205 -5.49 -6.60 6.36
CA CYS A 205 -4.32 -6.99 7.15
C CYS A 205 -4.05 -6.06 8.33
N ALA A 206 -4.09 -4.75 8.14
CA ALA A 206 -3.84 -3.82 9.24
C ALA A 206 -4.90 -3.93 10.35
N ALA A 207 -6.18 -4.09 9.98
CA ALA A 207 -7.28 -4.26 10.93
C ALA A 207 -7.20 -5.61 11.65
N LEU A 208 -6.91 -6.69 10.93
CA LEU A 208 -6.70 -8.02 11.49
C LEU A 208 -5.53 -8.05 12.48
N GLY A 209 -4.43 -7.37 12.14
CA GLY A 209 -3.29 -7.24 13.04
C GLY A 209 -3.62 -6.50 14.33
N LEU A 210 -4.40 -5.41 14.24
CA LEU A 210 -4.88 -4.71 15.44
C LEU A 210 -5.84 -5.58 16.26
N GLY A 211 -6.72 -6.35 15.61
CA GLY A 211 -7.58 -7.35 16.28
C GLY A 211 -6.76 -8.37 17.07
N ASN A 212 -5.73 -8.94 16.42
CA ASN A 212 -4.81 -9.88 17.07
C ASN A 212 -4.12 -9.29 18.32
N ILE A 213 -3.73 -8.01 18.26
CA ILE A 213 -3.11 -7.32 19.40
C ILE A 213 -4.11 -7.17 20.53
N ILE A 214 -5.36 -6.78 20.24
CA ILE A 214 -6.41 -6.58 21.25
C ILE A 214 -6.76 -7.92 21.92
N GLU A 215 -6.98 -8.96 21.15
CA GLU A 215 -7.35 -10.30 21.66
C GLU A 215 -6.26 -10.93 22.51
N ASN A 216 -4.99 -10.65 22.20
CA ASN A 216 -3.84 -11.23 22.89
C ASN A 216 -3.11 -10.23 23.80
N TYR A 217 -3.72 -9.08 24.14
CA TYR A 217 -3.06 -8.01 24.87
C TYR A 217 -2.45 -8.46 26.20
N ASP A 218 -3.20 -9.20 27.02
CA ASP A 218 -2.74 -9.68 28.32
C ASP A 218 -1.57 -10.67 28.17
N LEU A 219 -1.61 -11.53 27.16
CA LEU A 219 -0.52 -12.47 26.85
C LEU A 219 0.73 -11.71 26.39
N LEU A 220 0.57 -10.74 25.48
CA LEU A 220 1.68 -9.91 25.01
C LEU A 220 2.33 -9.11 26.13
N GLN A 221 1.53 -8.60 27.06
CA GLN A 221 2.01 -7.89 28.24
C GLN A 221 2.80 -8.84 29.17
N HIS A 222 2.28 -10.02 29.44
CA HIS A 222 2.94 -11.05 30.25
C HIS A 222 4.29 -11.49 29.66
N LEU A 223 4.38 -11.57 28.34
CA LEU A 223 5.59 -11.94 27.62
C LEU A 223 6.58 -10.77 27.44
N GLY A 224 6.26 -9.56 27.93
CA GLY A 224 7.06 -8.36 27.71
C GLY A 224 7.13 -7.91 26.24
N ARG A 225 6.18 -8.38 25.41
CA ARG A 225 6.14 -8.11 23.95
C ARG A 225 5.21 -6.94 23.61
N THR A 226 5.33 -5.84 24.35
CA THR A 226 4.49 -4.63 24.15
C THR A 226 5.29 -3.39 23.74
N SER A 227 6.56 -3.55 23.40
CA SER A 227 7.46 -2.44 23.04
C SER A 227 7.00 -1.64 21.81
N PHE A 228 6.19 -2.26 20.95
CA PHE A 228 5.59 -1.62 19.76
C PHE A 228 4.31 -0.82 20.08
N LEU A 229 3.79 -0.91 21.32
CA LEU A 229 2.61 -0.17 21.77
C LEU A 229 3.04 1.16 22.39
N HIS A 230 2.51 2.25 21.88
CA HIS A 230 2.70 3.59 22.45
C HIS A 230 1.41 3.98 23.17
N GLU A 231 1.41 3.89 24.52
CA GLU A 231 0.28 4.28 25.37
C GLU A 231 0.13 5.81 25.41
N PHE A 232 -1.13 6.28 25.36
CA PHE A 232 -1.55 7.66 25.50
C PHE A 232 -2.39 7.88 26.75
#